data_90e7d5c14137253d2ca486d65b7e16c5
#
_entry.id   90e7d5c14137253d2ca486d65b7e16c5
#
_cell.length_a   1.000
_cell.length_b   1.000
_cell.length_c   1.000
_cell.angle_alpha   90.00
_cell.angle_beta   90.00
_cell.angle_gamma   90.00
#
_symmetry.space_group_name_H-M   'P 1'
#
loop_
_entity.id
_entity.type
_entity.pdbx_description
1 polymer ?
#
loop_
_entity_poly.entity_id
_entity_poly.type
_entity_poly.pdbx_seq_one_letter_code
_entity_poly.pdbx_strand_id
1 'polypeptide(L)'
;YDLGMNLTHLSLTTPINANWAMAVALRPYSMVDYKSSYTRQIVGAENQIVNFDNVNSGGVTRVSYVNSLRFFKDLYLGVEAAYNFGTIQKDSSSYLFGLQTNQLRNSTRYTLNGASLKLGLAYQHRLSDKWRINAGASTEISGNLKGDVLKTFGSYSDAGNGPVLVSIADTTLFSAINGTTPAQQRIGVSVESPFHWVFAADYHSTKWSNNQSIEKGLK
;
A
#
# COMPACT_ATOMS: atom_id res chain seq x y z
N TYR A 1 24.68 -11.57 -1.20
CA TYR A 1 23.43 -12.19 -0.72
C TYR A 1 22.65 -11.11 0.00
N ASP A 2 21.53 -10.70 -0.57
CA ASP A 2 20.64 -9.73 0.05
C ASP A 2 19.57 -10.51 0.84
N LEU A 3 19.66 -10.45 2.16
CA LEU A 3 18.67 -11.06 3.06
C LEU A 3 17.58 -10.03 3.34
N GLY A 4 16.63 -9.92 2.42
CA GLY A 4 15.45 -9.10 2.62
C GLY A 4 14.47 -9.75 3.61
N MET A 5 14.32 -9.18 4.80
CA MET A 5 13.23 -9.54 5.72
C MET A 5 12.03 -8.63 5.49
N ASN A 6 10.91 -9.21 5.08
CA ASN A 6 9.64 -8.48 4.97
C ASN A 6 8.67 -8.94 6.06
N LEU A 7 8.28 -8.00 6.92
CA LEU A 7 7.19 -8.23 7.86
C LEU A 7 5.86 -8.22 7.09
N THR A 8 5.25 -9.40 6.93
CA THR A 8 3.98 -9.54 6.21
C THR A 8 2.76 -9.26 7.08
N HIS A 9 2.82 -9.65 8.36
CA HIS A 9 1.73 -9.46 9.30
C HIS A 9 2.20 -9.72 10.73
N LEU A 10 1.84 -8.81 11.62
CA LEU A 10 1.97 -9.00 13.06
C LEU A 10 0.63 -8.67 13.70
N SER A 11 0.05 -9.59 14.47
CA SER A 11 -1.20 -9.31 15.16
C SER A 11 -1.23 -9.96 16.54
N LEU A 12 -1.88 -9.27 17.45
CA LEU A 12 -2.19 -9.74 18.79
C LEU A 12 -3.71 -9.65 18.98
N THR A 13 -4.32 -10.78 19.25
CA THR A 13 -5.77 -10.87 19.50
C THR A 13 -5.99 -11.37 20.92
N THR A 14 -6.89 -10.73 21.64
CA THR A 14 -7.26 -11.14 22.99
C THR A 14 -8.78 -11.15 23.15
N PRO A 15 -9.37 -12.26 23.66
CA PRO A 15 -10.74 -12.27 24.10
C PRO A 15 -10.86 -11.52 25.44
N ILE A 16 -11.77 -10.58 25.52
CA ILE A 16 -12.07 -9.85 26.77
C ILE A 16 -13.11 -10.63 27.59
N ASN A 17 -14.10 -11.18 26.88
CA ASN A 17 -15.09 -12.08 27.46
C ASN A 17 -15.70 -12.97 26.34
N ALA A 18 -16.71 -13.78 26.69
CA ALA A 18 -17.34 -14.70 25.74
C ALA A 18 -17.97 -14.04 24.51
N ASN A 19 -18.27 -12.73 24.58
CA ASN A 19 -18.96 -11.99 23.53
C ASN A 19 -18.13 -10.82 22.96
N TRP A 20 -16.95 -10.58 23.49
CA TRP A 20 -16.12 -9.44 23.09
C TRP A 20 -14.66 -9.85 22.93
N ALA A 21 -14.10 -9.52 21.79
CA ALA A 21 -12.68 -9.69 21.51
C ALA A 21 -12.11 -8.41 20.89
N MET A 22 -10.84 -8.17 21.13
CA MET A 22 -10.10 -7.09 20.48
C MET A 22 -8.80 -7.60 19.88
N ALA A 23 -8.31 -6.85 18.88
CA ALA A 23 -7.03 -7.15 18.24
C ALA A 23 -6.30 -5.86 17.88
N VAL A 24 -4.97 -5.94 17.89
CA VAL A 24 -4.07 -4.95 17.28
C VAL A 24 -3.29 -5.64 16.18
N ALA A 25 -3.19 -5.02 15.03
CA ALA A 25 -2.44 -5.59 13.93
C ALA A 25 -1.57 -4.53 13.24
N LEU A 26 -0.40 -4.96 12.79
CA LEU A 26 0.53 -4.22 11.94
C LEU A 26 0.70 -5.01 10.64
N ARG A 27 0.42 -4.37 9.51
CA ARG A 27 0.53 -5.01 8.20
C ARG A 27 0.89 -4.01 7.11
N PRO A 28 1.57 -4.42 6.03
CA PRO A 28 1.70 -3.58 4.85
C PRO A 28 0.31 -3.36 4.23
N TYR A 29 0.01 -2.10 3.88
CA TYR A 29 -1.17 -1.69 3.14
C TYR A 29 -0.90 -1.65 1.64
N SER A 30 0.28 -1.14 1.26
CA SER A 30 0.78 -1.07 -0.10
C SER A 30 2.29 -1.21 -0.08
N MET A 31 2.84 -1.90 -1.04
CA MET A 31 4.29 -2.03 -1.24
C MET A 31 4.61 -1.69 -2.69
N VAL A 32 5.71 -0.97 -2.86
CA VAL A 32 6.27 -0.62 -4.17
C VAL A 32 7.74 -1.02 -4.13
N ASP A 33 8.12 -1.95 -4.98
CA ASP A 33 9.51 -2.38 -5.13
C ASP A 33 9.68 -2.90 -6.56
N TYR A 34 10.12 -2.00 -7.45
CA TYR A 34 10.46 -2.40 -8.80
C TYR A 34 11.56 -1.54 -9.40
N LYS A 35 12.35 -2.17 -10.26
CA LYS A 35 13.39 -1.53 -11.04
C LYS A 35 13.11 -1.76 -12.53
N SER A 36 13.24 -0.70 -13.33
CA SER A 36 13.19 -0.80 -14.78
C SER A 36 14.29 0.02 -15.41
N SER A 37 14.88 -0.51 -16.48
CA SER A 37 15.94 0.15 -17.24
C SER A 37 15.58 0.11 -18.72
N TYR A 38 15.77 1.22 -19.41
CA TYR A 38 15.59 1.31 -20.87
C TYR A 38 16.58 2.32 -21.46
N THR A 39 16.79 2.20 -22.77
CA THR A 39 17.70 3.05 -23.53
C THR A 39 16.95 3.86 -24.56
N ARG A 40 17.44 5.07 -24.85
CA ARG A 40 16.94 5.89 -25.97
C ARG A 40 18.11 6.54 -26.70
N GLN A 41 17.99 6.67 -28.00
CA GLN A 41 18.88 7.48 -28.81
C GLN A 41 18.49 8.95 -28.67
N ILE A 42 19.51 9.83 -28.68
CA ILE A 42 19.29 11.30 -28.66
C ILE A 42 18.90 11.74 -30.06
N VAL A 43 17.77 12.44 -30.18
CA VAL A 43 17.35 13.05 -31.45
C VAL A 43 18.36 14.10 -31.89
N GLY A 44 18.93 13.94 -33.09
CA GLY A 44 19.99 14.82 -33.61
C GLY A 44 21.43 14.42 -33.23
N ALA A 45 21.61 13.36 -32.44
CA ALA A 45 22.90 12.75 -32.13
C ALA A 45 22.74 11.21 -32.12
N GLU A 46 22.50 10.63 -33.27
CA GLU A 46 22.12 9.22 -33.42
C GLU A 46 23.14 8.22 -32.89
N ASN A 47 24.39 8.62 -32.73
CA ASN A 47 25.44 7.80 -32.13
C ASN A 47 25.50 7.86 -30.61
N GLN A 48 24.63 8.66 -29.96
CA GLN A 48 24.60 8.78 -28.52
C GLN A 48 23.35 8.11 -27.93
N ILE A 49 23.58 7.20 -27.01
CA ILE A 49 22.56 6.45 -26.32
C ILE A 49 22.50 6.93 -24.86
N VAL A 50 21.30 7.24 -24.39
CA VAL A 50 21.03 7.54 -22.98
C VAL A 50 20.37 6.35 -22.35
N ASN A 51 20.90 5.93 -21.21
CA ASN A 51 20.29 4.93 -20.34
C ASN A 51 19.42 5.65 -19.30
N PHE A 52 18.25 5.07 -19.06
CA PHE A 52 17.34 5.49 -18.01
C PHE A 52 17.14 4.35 -17.03
N ASP A 53 17.40 4.58 -15.77
CA ASP A 53 17.14 3.66 -14.68
C ASP A 53 16.07 4.25 -13.77
N ASN A 54 14.96 3.51 -13.60
CA ASN A 54 13.91 3.87 -12.67
C ASN A 54 13.90 2.87 -11.53
N VAL A 55 14.00 3.37 -10.31
CA VAL A 55 13.93 2.59 -9.09
C VAL A 55 12.82 3.16 -8.24
N ASN A 56 11.84 2.33 -7.92
CA ASN A 56 10.72 2.73 -7.08
C ASN A 56 10.67 1.79 -5.88
N SER A 57 10.66 2.37 -4.69
CA SER A 57 10.74 1.62 -3.45
C SER A 57 9.88 2.24 -2.36
N GLY A 58 9.60 1.44 -1.33
CA GLY A 58 8.85 1.87 -0.17
C GLY A 58 7.44 1.32 -0.10
N GLY A 59 6.59 1.99 0.64
CA GLY A 59 5.20 1.53 0.82
C GLY A 59 4.50 2.23 1.95
N VAL A 60 3.28 1.82 2.18
CA VAL A 60 2.42 2.30 3.26
C VAL A 60 2.15 1.13 4.20
N THR A 61 2.39 1.34 5.47
CA THR A 61 2.11 0.41 6.55
C THR A 61 0.82 0.81 7.25
N ARG A 62 0.06 -0.17 7.70
CA ARG A 62 -1.20 0.02 8.42
C ARG A 62 -1.07 -0.56 9.84
N VAL A 63 -1.30 0.27 10.83
CA VAL A 63 -1.62 -0.17 12.20
C VAL A 63 -3.13 -0.14 12.35
N SER A 64 -3.72 -1.19 12.86
CA SER A 64 -5.16 -1.27 13.07
C SER A 64 -5.50 -1.76 14.47
N TYR A 65 -6.57 -1.20 15.01
CA TYR A 65 -7.22 -1.62 16.23
C TYR A 65 -8.63 -2.10 15.92
N VAL A 66 -8.91 -3.33 16.29
CA VAL A 66 -10.16 -4.02 15.94
C VAL A 66 -10.92 -4.36 17.21
N ASN A 67 -12.21 -4.07 17.22
CA ASN A 67 -13.15 -4.57 18.20
C ASN A 67 -14.19 -5.45 17.51
N SER A 68 -14.50 -6.58 18.11
CA SER A 68 -15.52 -7.51 17.65
C SER A 68 -16.45 -7.87 18.79
N LEU A 69 -17.74 -7.69 18.57
CA LEU A 69 -18.80 -8.00 19.53
C LEU A 69 -19.70 -9.08 18.93
N ARG A 70 -19.95 -10.10 19.71
CA ARG A 70 -20.97 -11.11 19.40
C ARG A 70 -22.32 -10.61 19.89
N PHE A 71 -23.19 -10.31 18.92
CA PHE A 71 -24.59 -9.99 19.15
C PHE A 71 -25.42 -11.25 18.92
N PHE A 72 -26.25 -11.61 19.83
CA PHE A 72 -26.97 -12.88 19.78
C PHE A 72 -26.02 -14.09 19.60
N LYS A 73 -26.55 -15.29 19.38
CA LYS A 73 -25.71 -16.50 19.30
C LYS A 73 -24.87 -16.56 18.03
N ASP A 74 -25.34 -15.97 16.93
CA ASP A 74 -24.87 -16.24 15.58
C ASP A 74 -24.41 -14.98 14.82
N LEU A 75 -24.60 -13.79 15.40
CA LEU A 75 -24.28 -12.51 14.76
C LEU A 75 -23.08 -11.85 15.42
N TYR A 76 -22.14 -11.38 14.59
CA TYR A 76 -20.92 -10.70 15.02
C TYR A 76 -20.81 -9.35 14.33
N LEU A 77 -20.52 -8.32 15.10
CA LEU A 77 -20.22 -6.97 14.62
C LEU A 77 -18.75 -6.66 14.86
N GLY A 78 -18.08 -6.10 13.87
CA GLY A 78 -16.69 -5.70 13.95
C GLY A 78 -16.48 -4.25 13.52
N VAL A 79 -15.59 -3.56 14.22
CA VAL A 79 -15.13 -2.21 13.89
C VAL A 79 -13.62 -2.22 13.89
N GLU A 80 -12.99 -1.77 12.81
CA GLU A 80 -11.54 -1.58 12.69
C GLU A 80 -11.27 -0.10 12.48
N ALA A 81 -10.54 0.50 13.42
CA ALA A 81 -9.93 1.82 13.24
C ALA A 81 -8.47 1.60 12.84
N ALA A 82 -8.04 2.22 11.76
CA ALA A 82 -6.70 2.03 11.23
C ALA A 82 -6.00 3.35 10.94
N TYR A 83 -4.67 3.36 11.14
CA TYR A 83 -3.79 4.44 10.75
C TYR A 83 -2.78 3.93 9.74
N ASN A 84 -2.73 4.59 8.59
CA ASN A 84 -1.84 4.29 7.49
C ASN A 84 -0.70 5.30 7.50
N PHE A 85 0.54 4.86 7.36
CA PHE A 85 1.71 5.74 7.28
C PHE A 85 2.81 5.08 6.46
N GLY A 86 3.60 5.89 5.78
CA GLY A 86 4.71 5.36 5.00
C GLY A 86 5.31 6.34 4.04
N THR A 87 6.32 5.88 3.33
CA THR A 87 7.06 6.65 2.35
C THR A 87 7.22 5.84 1.07
N ILE A 88 6.95 6.48 -0.07
CA ILE A 88 7.19 5.92 -1.40
C ILE A 88 8.22 6.82 -2.07
N GLN A 89 9.29 6.25 -2.57
CA GLN A 89 10.35 6.95 -3.28
C GLN A 89 10.38 6.47 -4.73
N LYS A 90 10.44 7.44 -5.64
CA LYS A 90 10.59 7.23 -7.08
C LYS A 90 11.86 7.93 -7.53
N ASP A 91 12.84 7.16 -7.94
CA ASP A 91 14.10 7.66 -8.47
C ASP A 91 14.20 7.34 -9.95
N SER A 92 14.48 8.36 -10.76
CA SER A 92 14.78 8.22 -12.18
C SER A 92 16.15 8.81 -12.46
N SER A 93 17.08 7.97 -12.88
CA SER A 93 18.43 8.37 -13.24
C SER A 93 18.64 8.27 -14.75
N SER A 94 19.36 9.19 -15.32
CA SER A 94 19.75 9.17 -16.73
C SER A 94 21.23 9.44 -16.88
N TYR A 95 21.89 8.69 -17.76
CA TYR A 95 23.31 8.81 -18.08
C TYR A 95 23.62 8.40 -19.50
N LEU A 96 24.65 8.98 -20.09
CA LEU A 96 25.13 8.60 -21.42
C LEU A 96 25.79 7.21 -21.36
N PHE A 97 25.52 6.38 -22.35
CA PHE A 97 26.14 5.07 -22.48
C PHE A 97 27.68 5.21 -22.54
N GLY A 98 28.38 4.47 -21.71
CA GLY A 98 29.83 4.57 -21.55
C GLY A 98 30.32 5.66 -20.58
N LEU A 99 29.45 6.56 -20.11
CA LEU A 99 29.75 7.61 -19.13
C LEU A 99 28.91 7.45 -17.86
N GLN A 100 28.97 6.29 -17.25
CA GLN A 100 28.20 5.97 -16.03
C GLN A 100 28.60 6.81 -14.82
N THR A 101 29.79 7.45 -14.86
CA THR A 101 30.30 8.30 -13.80
C THR A 101 29.47 9.54 -13.53
N ASN A 102 28.74 10.07 -14.52
CA ASN A 102 27.91 11.26 -14.36
C ASN A 102 26.47 10.97 -14.67
N GLN A 103 25.61 11.11 -13.66
CA GLN A 103 24.18 10.81 -13.72
C GLN A 103 23.36 12.06 -13.38
N LEU A 104 22.30 12.29 -14.13
CA LEU A 104 21.22 13.18 -13.72
C LEU A 104 20.15 12.36 -13.02
N ARG A 105 19.78 12.75 -11.82
CA ARG A 105 18.80 12.03 -11.03
C ARG A 105 17.65 12.94 -10.63
N ASN A 106 16.44 12.47 -10.90
CA ASN A 106 15.20 13.04 -10.40
C ASN A 106 14.66 12.10 -9.32
N SER A 107 14.58 12.58 -8.10
CA SER A 107 14.07 11.85 -6.95
C SER A 107 12.77 12.48 -6.49
N THR A 108 11.72 11.68 -6.33
CA THR A 108 10.46 12.13 -5.77
C THR A 108 10.09 11.24 -4.59
N ARG A 109 10.00 11.84 -3.41
CA ARG A 109 9.63 11.17 -2.17
C ARG A 109 8.24 11.64 -1.73
N TYR A 110 7.33 10.70 -1.56
CA TYR A 110 6.00 10.90 -1.00
C TYR A 110 5.99 10.38 0.42
N THR A 111 5.71 11.23 1.40
CA THR A 111 5.44 10.82 2.77
C THR A 111 3.95 10.90 3.01
N LEU A 112 3.32 9.79 3.38
CA LEU A 112 1.86 9.67 3.43
C LEU A 112 1.42 9.22 4.83
N ASN A 113 0.32 9.77 5.30
CA ASN A 113 -0.34 9.35 6.53
C ASN A 113 -1.85 9.56 6.42
N GLY A 114 -2.62 8.78 7.17
CA GLY A 114 -4.06 8.93 7.21
C GLY A 114 -4.78 7.85 7.99
N ALA A 115 -5.98 8.17 8.44
CA ALA A 115 -6.84 7.25 9.16
C ALA A 115 -7.90 6.65 8.24
N SER A 116 -8.33 5.44 8.52
CA SER A 116 -9.45 4.78 7.88
C SER A 116 -10.29 3.99 8.88
N LEU A 117 -11.55 3.77 8.54
CA LEU A 117 -12.50 3.03 9.35
C LEU A 117 -13.11 1.92 8.50
N LYS A 118 -13.18 0.71 9.08
CA LYS A 118 -13.85 -0.43 8.46
C LYS A 118 -14.87 -1.01 9.41
N LEU A 119 -16.04 -1.28 8.88
CA LEU A 119 -17.14 -1.94 9.56
C LEU A 119 -17.32 -3.34 9.00
N GLY A 120 -17.65 -4.29 9.85
CA GLY A 120 -17.86 -5.67 9.47
C GLY A 120 -19.06 -6.26 10.20
N LEU A 121 -19.77 -7.13 9.48
CA LEU A 121 -20.85 -7.94 9.97
C LEU A 121 -20.58 -9.38 9.57
N ALA A 122 -20.72 -10.32 10.49
CA ALA A 122 -20.64 -11.73 10.19
C ALA A 122 -21.77 -12.48 10.87
N TYR A 123 -22.34 -13.41 10.13
CA TYR A 123 -23.39 -14.31 10.59
C TYR A 123 -22.91 -15.76 10.44
N GLN A 124 -22.99 -16.53 11.49
CA GLN A 124 -22.60 -17.92 11.49
C GLN A 124 -23.69 -18.75 12.16
N HIS A 125 -24.33 -19.62 11.38
CA HIS A 125 -25.43 -20.44 11.87
C HIS A 125 -25.22 -21.92 11.58
N ARG A 126 -25.48 -22.75 12.57
CA ARG A 126 -25.45 -24.20 12.44
C ARG A 126 -26.83 -24.70 12.09
N LEU A 127 -27.05 -25.09 10.81
CA LEU A 127 -28.33 -25.62 10.31
C LEU A 127 -28.62 -26.99 10.89
N SER A 128 -27.57 -27.83 11.00
CA SER A 128 -27.66 -29.17 11.56
C SER A 128 -26.27 -29.59 12.07
N ASP A 129 -26.16 -30.80 12.60
CA ASP A 129 -24.86 -31.36 13.03
C ASP A 129 -23.88 -31.51 11.87
N LYS A 130 -24.37 -31.53 10.62
CA LYS A 130 -23.61 -31.75 9.40
C LYS A 130 -23.39 -30.49 8.56
N TRP A 131 -24.15 -29.41 8.81
CA TRP A 131 -24.14 -28.25 7.94
C TRP A 131 -24.05 -26.93 8.73
N ARG A 132 -23.16 -26.05 8.27
CA ARG A 132 -23.00 -24.70 8.77
C ARG A 132 -23.07 -23.70 7.63
N ILE A 133 -23.78 -22.59 7.85
CA ILE A 133 -23.80 -21.45 6.95
C ILE A 133 -23.03 -20.31 7.59
N ASN A 134 -22.17 -19.67 6.81
CA ASN A 134 -21.51 -18.44 7.18
C ASN A 134 -21.84 -17.38 6.13
N ALA A 135 -22.12 -16.17 6.57
CA ALA A 135 -22.27 -15.00 5.72
C ALA A 135 -21.51 -13.83 6.32
N GLY A 136 -20.91 -13.00 5.50
CA GLY A 136 -20.14 -11.85 5.96
C GLY A 136 -20.26 -10.68 5.02
N ALA A 137 -20.29 -9.49 5.58
CA ALA A 137 -20.20 -8.25 4.83
C ALA A 137 -19.22 -7.29 5.52
N SER A 138 -18.43 -6.55 4.77
CA SER A 138 -17.59 -5.50 5.32
C SER A 138 -17.52 -4.31 4.37
N THR A 139 -17.43 -3.11 4.96
CA THR A 139 -17.22 -1.88 4.22
C THR A 139 -16.07 -1.10 4.85
N GLU A 140 -15.11 -0.69 4.03
CA GLU A 140 -14.07 0.26 4.41
C GLU A 140 -14.46 1.62 3.84
N ILE A 141 -14.58 2.61 4.74
CA ILE A 141 -14.93 3.97 4.37
C ILE A 141 -13.67 4.63 3.83
N SER A 142 -13.80 5.38 2.74
CA SER A 142 -12.69 6.16 2.18
C SER A 142 -12.07 7.06 3.24
N GLY A 143 -10.79 6.87 3.51
CA GLY A 143 -10.00 7.68 4.44
C GLY A 143 -9.19 8.74 3.70
N ASN A 144 -8.97 9.88 4.33
CA ASN A 144 -8.09 10.90 3.79
C ASN A 144 -6.64 10.51 4.03
N LEU A 145 -5.83 10.51 2.98
CA LEU A 145 -4.38 10.43 3.03
C LEU A 145 -3.81 11.83 2.85
N LYS A 146 -3.06 12.30 3.82
CA LYS A 146 -2.33 13.55 3.78
C LYS A 146 -0.85 13.26 3.71
N GLY A 147 -0.08 14.21 3.19
CA GLY A 147 1.37 14.03 3.16
C GLY A 147 2.11 15.16 2.48
N ASP A 148 3.40 14.93 2.33
CA ASP A 148 4.34 15.84 1.71
C ASP A 148 5.02 15.19 0.53
N VAL A 149 5.35 15.98 -0.50
CA VAL A 149 6.22 15.56 -1.62
C VAL A 149 7.50 16.37 -1.58
N LEU A 150 8.61 15.65 -1.60
CA LEU A 150 9.91 16.23 -1.85
C LEU A 150 10.38 15.78 -3.23
N LYS A 151 10.57 16.74 -4.13
CA LYS A 151 11.21 16.52 -5.42
C LYS A 151 12.60 17.11 -5.39
N THR A 152 13.59 16.33 -5.82
CA THR A 152 14.97 16.77 -5.92
C THR A 152 15.50 16.38 -7.28
N PHE A 153 16.05 17.35 -8.00
CA PHE A 153 16.78 17.12 -9.23
C PHE A 153 18.23 17.49 -9.02
N GLY A 154 19.15 16.61 -9.38
CA GLY A 154 20.57 16.86 -9.14
C GLY A 154 21.49 16.05 -10.05
N SER A 155 22.75 16.46 -10.09
CA SER A 155 23.83 15.73 -10.74
C SER A 155 24.60 14.92 -9.71
N TYR A 156 24.85 13.66 -10.05
CA TYR A 156 25.57 12.70 -9.22
C TYR A 156 26.78 12.19 -10.00
N SER A 157 27.91 12.00 -9.31
CA SER A 157 29.09 11.34 -9.85
C SER A 157 29.38 10.07 -9.10
N ASP A 158 29.65 8.99 -9.82
CA ASP A 158 30.05 7.70 -9.26
C ASP A 158 31.48 7.38 -9.64
N ALA A 159 32.38 7.47 -8.66
CA ALA A 159 33.78 7.10 -8.80
C ALA A 159 34.10 5.65 -8.39
N GLY A 160 33.05 4.78 -8.34
CA GLY A 160 33.20 3.37 -7.97
C GLY A 160 32.81 3.03 -6.52
N ASN A 161 32.50 4.03 -5.70
CA ASN A 161 32.04 3.85 -4.32
C ASN A 161 30.54 4.18 -4.15
N GLY A 162 29.80 4.24 -5.26
CA GLY A 162 28.41 4.63 -5.33
C GLY A 162 28.21 6.12 -5.69
N PRO A 163 27.01 6.48 -6.15
CA PRO A 163 26.74 7.84 -6.65
C PRO A 163 26.76 8.88 -5.52
N VAL A 164 27.64 9.87 -5.65
CA VAL A 164 27.78 11.01 -4.75
C VAL A 164 27.14 12.24 -5.40
N LEU A 165 26.36 12.99 -4.64
CA LEU A 165 25.76 14.23 -5.09
C LEU A 165 26.85 15.28 -5.37
N VAL A 166 26.90 15.75 -6.60
CA VAL A 166 27.84 16.81 -7.03
C VAL A 166 27.17 18.18 -6.98
N SER A 167 25.94 18.26 -7.45
CA SER A 167 25.18 19.50 -7.49
C SER A 167 23.69 19.24 -7.41
N ILE A 168 22.99 20.02 -6.60
CA ILE A 168 21.52 20.10 -6.59
C ILE A 168 21.13 21.22 -7.55
N ALA A 169 20.42 20.87 -8.63
CA ALA A 169 19.91 21.85 -9.57
C ALA A 169 18.59 22.47 -9.10
N ASP A 170 17.72 21.65 -8.49
CA ASP A 170 16.41 22.08 -7.99
C ASP A 170 15.92 21.20 -6.86
N THR A 171 15.29 21.80 -5.87
CA THR A 171 14.61 21.10 -4.78
C THR A 171 13.29 21.78 -4.49
N THR A 172 12.21 21.04 -4.61
CA THR A 172 10.87 21.56 -4.36
C THR A 172 10.17 20.70 -3.32
N LEU A 173 9.79 21.33 -2.23
CA LEU A 173 8.96 20.71 -1.18
C LEU A 173 7.53 21.19 -1.33
N PHE A 174 6.59 20.28 -1.51
CA PHE A 174 5.16 20.55 -1.43
C PHE A 174 4.61 19.95 -0.16
N SER A 175 4.09 20.77 0.73
CA SER A 175 3.26 20.32 1.83
C SER A 175 1.81 20.20 1.39
N ALA A 176 1.07 19.27 2.03
CA ALA A 176 -0.35 19.05 1.81
C ALA A 176 -0.77 18.41 0.49
N ILE A 177 -0.22 17.24 0.19
CA ILE A 177 -0.86 16.33 -0.75
C ILE A 177 -2.10 15.76 -0.09
N ASN A 178 -3.22 15.89 -0.75
CA ASN A 178 -4.47 15.27 -0.35
C ASN A 178 -4.76 14.10 -1.31
N GLY A 179 -4.70 12.90 -0.78
CA GLY A 179 -5.17 11.70 -1.44
C GLY A 179 -6.31 11.08 -0.63
N THR A 180 -6.94 10.06 -1.18
CA THR A 180 -7.93 9.27 -0.47
C THR A 180 -7.66 7.79 -0.66
N THR A 181 -7.92 6.99 0.37
CA THR A 181 -7.99 5.54 0.20
C THR A 181 -9.29 5.18 -0.50
N PRO A 182 -9.31 4.17 -1.38
CA PRO A 182 -10.54 3.75 -2.03
C PRO A 182 -11.52 3.16 -1.02
N ALA A 183 -12.80 3.46 -1.17
CA ALA A 183 -13.84 2.75 -0.46
C ALA A 183 -13.91 1.30 -0.96
N GLN A 184 -13.96 0.34 -0.04
CA GLN A 184 -14.01 -1.07 -0.36
C GLN A 184 -15.25 -1.72 0.26
N GLN A 185 -15.87 -2.61 -0.49
CA GLN A 185 -16.98 -3.43 -0.03
C GLN A 185 -16.69 -4.89 -0.32
N ARG A 186 -16.98 -5.75 0.65
CA ARG A 186 -16.83 -7.19 0.51
C ARG A 186 -18.08 -7.85 1.07
N ILE A 187 -18.61 -8.82 0.34
CA ILE A 187 -19.74 -9.65 0.76
C ILE A 187 -19.37 -11.09 0.42
N GLY A 188 -19.53 -11.99 1.36
CA GLY A 188 -19.22 -13.39 1.15
C GLY A 188 -20.23 -14.29 1.84
N VAL A 189 -20.46 -15.45 1.26
CA VAL A 189 -21.26 -16.51 1.82
C VAL A 189 -20.54 -17.84 1.68
N SER A 190 -20.68 -18.71 2.68
CA SER A 190 -20.21 -20.07 2.57
C SER A 190 -21.14 -21.04 3.24
N VAL A 191 -21.22 -22.24 2.68
CA VAL A 191 -21.90 -23.39 3.26
C VAL A 191 -20.86 -24.50 3.41
N GLU A 192 -20.73 -25.02 4.60
CA GLU A 192 -19.76 -26.06 4.89
C GLU A 192 -20.39 -27.28 5.56
N SER A 193 -19.91 -28.44 5.15
CA SER A 193 -20.09 -29.69 5.89
C SER A 193 -18.73 -30.06 6.49
N PRO A 194 -18.55 -29.97 7.82
CA PRO A 194 -17.26 -30.21 8.46
C PRO A 194 -16.64 -31.53 8.00
N PHE A 195 -15.36 -31.48 7.62
CA PHE A 195 -14.56 -32.60 7.11
C PHE A 195 -14.95 -33.16 5.73
N HIS A 196 -15.94 -32.59 5.02
CA HIS A 196 -16.37 -33.10 3.73
C HIS A 196 -16.32 -32.03 2.62
N TRP A 197 -17.15 -31.00 2.70
CA TRP A 197 -17.35 -30.04 1.62
C TRP A 197 -17.41 -28.60 2.14
N VAL A 198 -16.84 -27.67 1.36
CA VAL A 198 -16.98 -26.24 1.54
C VAL A 198 -17.31 -25.62 0.19
N PHE A 199 -18.43 -24.90 0.13
CA PHE A 199 -18.78 -24.06 -1.00
C PHE A 199 -18.76 -22.62 -0.52
N ALA A 200 -17.99 -21.76 -1.20
CA ALA A 200 -17.88 -20.36 -0.87
C ALA A 200 -18.00 -19.49 -2.12
N ALA A 201 -18.60 -18.32 -1.95
CA ALA A 201 -18.66 -17.28 -2.96
C ALA A 201 -18.42 -15.91 -2.31
N ASP A 202 -17.52 -15.13 -2.91
CA ASP A 202 -17.15 -13.82 -2.44
C ASP A 202 -17.28 -12.78 -3.55
N TYR A 203 -17.80 -11.61 -3.20
CA TYR A 203 -17.83 -10.42 -4.04
C TYR A 203 -17.02 -9.32 -3.39
N HIS A 204 -16.08 -8.74 -4.16
CA HIS A 204 -15.26 -7.61 -3.74
C HIS A 204 -15.38 -6.47 -4.73
N SER A 205 -15.69 -5.29 -4.22
CA SER A 205 -15.76 -4.05 -5.00
C SER A 205 -14.87 -2.98 -4.38
N THR A 206 -14.09 -2.30 -5.22
CA THR A 206 -13.23 -1.18 -4.83
C THR A 206 -13.55 0.03 -5.72
N LYS A 207 -13.96 1.14 -5.11
CA LYS A 207 -14.29 2.38 -5.82
C LYS A 207 -13.10 3.31 -5.87
N TRP A 208 -12.47 3.41 -7.04
CA TRP A 208 -11.33 4.30 -7.31
C TRP A 208 -11.73 5.65 -7.89
N SER A 209 -12.96 5.80 -8.39
CA SER A 209 -13.42 6.99 -9.11
C SER A 209 -13.38 8.30 -8.31
N ASN A 210 -13.45 8.21 -6.99
CA ASN A 210 -13.40 9.35 -6.09
C ASN A 210 -11.98 9.65 -5.55
N ASN A 211 -11.00 8.85 -5.95
CA ASN A 211 -9.63 9.08 -5.51
C ASN A 211 -9.02 10.21 -6.31
N GLN A 212 -8.77 11.32 -5.65
CA GLN A 212 -7.87 12.33 -6.18
C GLN A 212 -6.48 11.69 -6.25
N SER A 213 -5.94 11.54 -7.45
CA SER A 213 -4.57 11.06 -7.58
C SER A 213 -3.64 12.10 -6.94
N ILE A 214 -2.70 11.62 -6.16
CA ILE A 214 -1.66 12.42 -5.49
C ILE A 214 -0.94 13.34 -6.50
N GLU A 215 -0.89 12.96 -7.77
CA GLU A 215 -0.23 13.72 -8.84
C GLU A 215 -1.07 14.87 -9.42
N LYS A 216 -2.39 14.90 -9.24
CA LYS A 216 -3.23 16.00 -9.76
C LYS A 216 -3.06 17.33 -8.99
N GLY A 217 -2.50 17.31 -7.79
CA GLY A 217 -2.15 18.51 -7.02
C GLY A 217 -0.84 19.20 -7.45
N LEU A 218 -0.11 18.60 -8.37
CA LEU A 218 1.16 19.09 -8.88
C LEU A 218 0.94 19.77 -10.25
N LYS A 219 0.31 20.93 -10.25
CA LYS A 219 0.31 21.85 -11.41
C LYS A 219 1.39 22.87 -11.24
#